data_c5b96a0845c75f12abd7a16a82b6c4c7
#
_entry.id   c5b96a0845c75f12abd7a16a82b6c4c7
#
_cell.length_a   1.000
_cell.length_b   1.000
_cell.length_c   1.000
_cell.angle_alpha   90.00
_cell.angle_beta   90.00
_cell.angle_gamma   90.00
#
_symmetry.space_group_name_H-M   'P 1'
#
loop_
_entity.id
_entity.type
_entity.pdbx_description
1 polymer ?
#
loop_
_entity_poly.entity_id
_entity_poly.type
_entity_poly.pdbx_seq_one_letter_code
_entity_poly.pdbx_strand_id
1 'polypeptide(L)'
;MLKSSIVITEATGYIGSQVVLALLSRYSGEVKCRVVARKSSDCSFLKGLPVDIVRADILDPLALNEAFQGAETVFHCAGLISYTRNFRNALYETNVLGTRNVVNASLFNNVRRLVLTSSIAAVGAPEDGSSASESTSFQEWQRRNGYMEAKHLAELEGLRGLAEGLEVVLVNPGVVIGVDAQNMASVSSSNKVLRLIYQGRLPLFPSGSTGFVDVRDVADAHIAAWEKGRSGERYIVVGHNLSFQELVSRIKSFEGSRTGQTFMVPDGLGSLAGLGGECWSMLSNSPSFISLESIRISSRKLAYSNMRSVQELSLRYRDLRETLKSIVT
;
A
#
# COMPACT_ATOMS: atom_id res chain seq x y z
N MET A 1 -19.73 -20.27 -19.73
CA MET A 1 -19.75 -19.76 -18.33
C MET A 1 -19.70 -18.24 -18.38
N LEU A 2 -20.51 -17.56 -17.58
CA LEU A 2 -20.41 -16.11 -17.44
C LEU A 2 -19.05 -15.80 -16.80
N LYS A 3 -18.27 -14.92 -17.45
CA LYS A 3 -16.98 -14.49 -16.90
C LYS A 3 -17.21 -13.58 -15.71
N SER A 4 -16.53 -13.82 -14.59
CA SER A 4 -16.59 -12.93 -13.43
C SER A 4 -16.12 -11.53 -13.84
N SER A 5 -16.91 -10.50 -13.51
CA SER A 5 -16.60 -9.11 -13.84
C SER A 5 -15.89 -8.45 -12.66
N ILE A 6 -14.65 -8.06 -12.87
CA ILE A 6 -13.77 -7.52 -11.83
C ILE A 6 -13.40 -6.08 -12.18
N VAL A 7 -13.54 -5.18 -11.20
CA VAL A 7 -13.11 -3.79 -11.31
C VAL A 7 -11.91 -3.55 -10.39
N ILE A 8 -10.89 -2.84 -10.90
CA ILE A 8 -9.68 -2.50 -10.14
C ILE A 8 -9.49 -0.98 -10.18
N THR A 9 -9.50 -0.32 -9.02
CA THR A 9 -9.17 1.10 -8.92
C THR A 9 -7.66 1.30 -8.81
N GLU A 10 -7.15 2.43 -9.33
CA GLU A 10 -5.72 2.75 -9.36
C GLU A 10 -4.85 1.67 -10.04
N ALA A 11 -5.35 1.09 -11.11
CA ALA A 11 -4.65 0.04 -11.84
C ALA A 11 -3.31 0.51 -12.50
N THR A 12 -3.09 1.80 -12.61
CA THR A 12 -1.82 2.40 -13.08
C THR A 12 -0.85 2.69 -11.94
N GLY A 13 -1.26 2.49 -10.68
CA GLY A 13 -0.44 2.66 -9.50
C GLY A 13 0.46 1.47 -9.22
N TYR A 14 1.29 1.59 -8.19
CA TYR A 14 2.31 0.61 -7.86
C TYR A 14 1.74 -0.77 -7.50
N ILE A 15 0.74 -0.83 -6.60
CA ILE A 15 0.09 -2.10 -6.21
C ILE A 15 -0.93 -2.53 -7.28
N GLY A 16 -1.79 -1.61 -7.71
CA GLY A 16 -2.89 -1.93 -8.62
C GLY A 16 -2.43 -2.54 -9.95
N SER A 17 -1.29 -2.08 -10.49
CA SER A 17 -0.71 -2.67 -11.70
C SER A 17 -0.31 -4.14 -11.51
N GLN A 18 0.27 -4.47 -10.37
CA GLN A 18 0.65 -5.86 -10.06
C GLN A 18 -0.56 -6.74 -9.82
N VAL A 19 -1.63 -6.20 -9.22
CA VAL A 19 -2.91 -6.92 -9.09
C VAL A 19 -3.51 -7.22 -10.47
N VAL A 20 -3.48 -6.25 -11.41
CA VAL A 20 -3.92 -6.49 -12.80
C VAL A 20 -3.11 -7.61 -13.46
N LEU A 21 -1.77 -7.55 -13.37
CA LEU A 21 -0.90 -8.58 -13.96
C LEU A 21 -1.13 -9.95 -13.35
N ALA A 22 -1.21 -10.04 -12.02
CA ALA A 22 -1.47 -11.29 -11.30
C ALA A 22 -2.83 -11.89 -11.68
N LEU A 23 -3.86 -11.06 -11.78
CA LEU A 23 -5.20 -11.46 -12.18
C LEU A 23 -5.21 -12.01 -13.61
N LEU A 24 -4.67 -11.27 -14.56
CA LEU A 24 -4.64 -11.67 -15.96
C LEU A 24 -3.76 -12.91 -16.20
N SER A 25 -2.67 -13.05 -15.48
CA SER A 25 -1.79 -14.22 -15.58
C SER A 25 -2.48 -15.51 -15.11
N ARG A 26 -3.32 -15.44 -14.05
CA ARG A 26 -3.98 -16.60 -13.47
C ARG A 26 -5.32 -16.94 -14.10
N TYR A 27 -6.06 -15.92 -14.53
CA TYR A 27 -7.45 -16.04 -14.97
C TYR A 27 -7.68 -15.52 -16.39
N SER A 28 -6.65 -15.65 -17.27
CA SER A 28 -6.76 -15.22 -18.67
C SER A 28 -7.95 -15.88 -19.35
N GLY A 29 -8.84 -15.04 -19.87
CA GLY A 29 -10.05 -15.54 -20.55
C GLY A 29 -11.23 -15.92 -19.61
N GLU A 30 -11.02 -16.06 -18.30
CA GLU A 30 -12.05 -16.42 -17.32
C GLU A 30 -12.70 -15.22 -16.64
N VAL A 31 -12.02 -14.08 -16.64
CA VAL A 31 -12.50 -12.83 -16.04
C VAL A 31 -12.62 -11.72 -17.08
N LYS A 32 -13.57 -10.81 -16.86
CA LYS A 32 -13.60 -9.50 -17.49
C LYS A 32 -12.96 -8.50 -16.55
N CYS A 33 -11.81 -7.96 -16.89
CA CYS A 33 -11.09 -6.99 -16.08
C CYS A 33 -11.38 -5.57 -16.57
N ARG A 34 -11.99 -4.75 -15.73
CA ARG A 34 -12.17 -3.32 -15.94
C ARG A 34 -11.28 -2.56 -14.98
N VAL A 35 -10.60 -1.54 -15.45
CA VAL A 35 -9.72 -0.71 -14.64
C VAL A 35 -10.23 0.72 -14.58
N VAL A 36 -10.26 1.27 -13.40
CA VAL A 36 -10.63 2.66 -13.15
C VAL A 36 -9.37 3.50 -13.03
N ALA A 37 -9.24 4.49 -13.90
CA ALA A 37 -8.10 5.40 -13.94
C ALA A 37 -8.57 6.85 -14.09
N ARG A 38 -7.92 7.78 -13.40
CA ARG A 38 -8.21 9.22 -13.55
C ARG A 38 -7.92 9.71 -14.97
N LYS A 39 -8.55 10.79 -15.40
CA LYS A 39 -8.30 11.40 -16.72
C LYS A 39 -6.82 11.74 -16.92
N SER A 40 -6.12 12.17 -15.87
CA SER A 40 -4.70 12.53 -15.88
C SER A 40 -3.74 11.32 -15.79
N SER A 41 -4.23 10.11 -15.51
CA SER A 41 -3.37 8.93 -15.34
C SER A 41 -2.81 8.46 -16.68
N ASP A 42 -1.49 8.21 -16.72
CA ASP A 42 -0.87 7.51 -17.83
C ASP A 42 -1.30 6.03 -17.81
N CYS A 43 -1.94 5.59 -18.89
CA CYS A 43 -2.40 4.23 -19.09
C CYS A 43 -1.56 3.48 -20.12
N SER A 44 -0.38 3.96 -20.48
CA SER A 44 0.51 3.32 -21.48
C SER A 44 0.86 1.89 -21.10
N PHE A 45 1.07 1.63 -19.81
CA PHE A 45 1.30 0.30 -19.25
C PHE A 45 0.15 -0.70 -19.54
N LEU A 46 -1.09 -0.23 -19.61
CA LEU A 46 -2.27 -1.07 -19.84
C LEU A 46 -2.52 -1.38 -21.32
N LYS A 47 -1.78 -0.73 -22.23
CA LYS A 47 -1.92 -0.96 -23.67
C LYS A 47 -1.56 -2.40 -24.03
N GLY A 48 -2.45 -3.07 -24.76
CA GLY A 48 -2.26 -4.46 -25.18
C GLY A 48 -2.66 -5.51 -24.13
N LEU A 49 -2.99 -5.10 -22.90
CA LEU A 49 -3.61 -5.99 -21.93
C LEU A 49 -5.12 -6.11 -22.20
N PRO A 50 -5.72 -7.29 -21.95
CA PRO A 50 -7.16 -7.51 -22.14
C PRO A 50 -7.99 -6.88 -21.00
N VAL A 51 -7.96 -5.56 -20.90
CA VAL A 51 -8.65 -4.77 -19.87
C VAL A 51 -9.49 -3.66 -20.49
N ASP A 52 -10.65 -3.40 -19.89
CA ASP A 52 -11.50 -2.24 -20.24
C ASP A 52 -11.11 -1.05 -19.36
N ILE A 53 -10.66 0.06 -19.96
CA ILE A 53 -10.25 1.26 -19.23
C ILE A 53 -11.45 2.22 -19.12
N VAL A 54 -11.87 2.50 -17.88
CA VAL A 54 -12.90 3.50 -17.57
C VAL A 54 -12.26 4.70 -16.88
N ARG A 55 -12.56 5.90 -17.37
CA ARG A 55 -12.03 7.15 -16.81
C ARG A 55 -12.97 7.67 -15.72
N ALA A 56 -12.59 7.46 -14.45
CA ALA A 56 -13.31 7.96 -13.30
C ALA A 56 -12.33 8.35 -12.17
N ASP A 57 -12.76 9.29 -11.33
CA ASP A 57 -12.11 9.60 -10.06
C ASP A 57 -12.88 8.95 -8.92
N ILE A 58 -12.19 8.43 -7.90
CA ILE A 58 -12.84 7.86 -6.71
C ILE A 58 -13.59 8.91 -5.89
N LEU A 59 -13.34 10.19 -6.13
CA LEU A 59 -14.07 11.30 -5.53
C LEU A 59 -15.33 11.70 -6.32
N ASP A 60 -15.60 11.07 -7.47
CA ASP A 60 -16.80 11.26 -8.27
C ASP A 60 -17.74 10.05 -8.13
N PRO A 61 -18.80 10.14 -7.26
CA PRO A 61 -19.72 9.03 -7.02
C PRO A 61 -20.50 8.59 -8.28
N LEU A 62 -20.83 9.54 -9.17
CA LEU A 62 -21.59 9.23 -10.39
C LEU A 62 -20.72 8.43 -11.37
N ALA A 63 -19.50 8.89 -11.60
CA ALA A 63 -18.56 8.17 -12.47
C ALA A 63 -18.20 6.78 -11.90
N LEU A 64 -18.12 6.62 -10.57
CA LEU A 64 -17.91 5.31 -9.95
C LEU A 64 -19.11 4.39 -10.13
N ASN A 65 -20.34 4.89 -9.98
CA ASN A 65 -21.54 4.09 -10.20
C ASN A 65 -21.58 3.53 -11.64
N GLU A 66 -21.26 4.35 -12.63
CA GLU A 66 -21.15 3.90 -14.01
C GLU A 66 -20.02 2.89 -14.21
N ALA A 67 -18.85 3.14 -13.62
CA ALA A 67 -17.70 2.27 -13.72
C ALA A 67 -17.93 0.89 -13.07
N PHE A 68 -18.80 0.79 -12.07
CA PHE A 68 -19.07 -0.45 -11.33
C PHE A 68 -20.27 -1.24 -11.86
N GLN A 69 -20.97 -0.76 -12.88
CA GLN A 69 -22.10 -1.48 -13.48
C GLN A 69 -21.73 -2.90 -13.88
N GLY A 70 -22.47 -3.89 -13.35
CA GLY A 70 -22.27 -5.31 -13.60
C GLY A 70 -20.99 -5.88 -13.03
N ALA A 71 -20.28 -5.19 -12.14
CA ALA A 71 -19.14 -5.73 -11.43
C ALA A 71 -19.58 -6.72 -10.36
N GLU A 72 -18.92 -7.86 -10.29
CA GLU A 72 -19.09 -8.86 -9.22
C GLU A 72 -18.11 -8.62 -8.08
N THR A 73 -16.90 -8.17 -8.41
CA THR A 73 -15.82 -7.93 -7.45
C THR A 73 -15.12 -6.61 -7.73
N VAL A 74 -14.75 -5.91 -6.66
CA VAL A 74 -13.95 -4.69 -6.73
C VAL A 74 -12.66 -4.89 -5.94
N PHE A 75 -11.51 -4.64 -6.57
CA PHE A 75 -10.23 -4.43 -5.90
C PHE A 75 -10.00 -2.93 -5.75
N HIS A 76 -10.08 -2.44 -4.53
CA HIS A 76 -9.83 -1.02 -4.25
C HIS A 76 -8.38 -0.81 -3.84
N CYS A 77 -7.53 -0.47 -4.81
CA CYS A 77 -6.11 -0.22 -4.59
C CYS A 77 -5.78 1.26 -4.46
N ALA A 78 -6.75 2.15 -4.72
CA ALA A 78 -6.52 3.58 -4.68
C ALA A 78 -6.22 4.09 -3.26
N GLY A 79 -5.21 4.96 -3.15
CA GLY A 79 -4.86 5.58 -1.89
C GLY A 79 -3.69 6.55 -2.00
N LEU A 80 -3.71 7.57 -1.16
CA LEU A 80 -2.64 8.55 -1.03
C LEU A 80 -1.75 8.20 0.18
N ILE A 81 -0.44 8.32 0.00
CA ILE A 81 0.56 8.20 1.08
C ILE A 81 1.24 9.54 1.25
N SER A 82 1.15 10.11 2.44
CA SER A 82 1.92 11.29 2.84
C SER A 82 2.08 11.33 4.35
N TYR A 83 3.25 11.78 4.80
CA TYR A 83 3.55 11.98 6.22
C TYR A 83 3.73 13.47 6.56
N THR A 84 3.31 14.36 5.66
CA THR A 84 3.40 15.81 5.86
C THR A 84 2.05 16.40 6.25
N ARG A 85 2.02 17.32 7.20
CA ARG A 85 0.78 17.84 7.81
C ARG A 85 -0.11 18.58 6.83
N ASN A 86 0.46 19.30 5.87
CA ASN A 86 -0.30 20.03 4.86
C ASN A 86 -1.10 19.11 3.91
N PHE A 87 -0.80 17.81 3.86
CA PHE A 87 -1.55 16.81 3.07
C PHE A 87 -2.67 16.12 3.85
N ARG A 88 -2.91 16.48 5.11
CA ARG A 88 -3.90 15.78 5.96
C ARG A 88 -5.31 15.79 5.37
N ASN A 89 -5.74 16.90 4.79
CA ASN A 89 -7.03 16.98 4.11
C ASN A 89 -7.07 16.09 2.87
N ALA A 90 -6.05 16.14 2.03
CA ALA A 90 -5.96 15.28 0.84
C ALA A 90 -5.92 13.79 1.19
N LEU A 91 -5.25 13.42 2.30
CA LEU A 91 -5.28 12.05 2.84
C LEU A 91 -6.69 11.63 3.24
N TYR A 92 -7.43 12.50 3.93
CA TYR A 92 -8.80 12.23 4.32
C TYR A 92 -9.71 12.11 3.09
N GLU A 93 -9.66 13.07 2.18
CA GLU A 93 -10.46 13.05 0.95
C GLU A 93 -10.20 11.77 0.14
N THR A 94 -8.93 11.49 -0.17
CA THR A 94 -8.59 10.34 -1.03
C THR A 94 -8.84 9.01 -0.32
N ASN A 95 -8.33 8.83 0.92
CA ASN A 95 -8.37 7.53 1.56
C ASN A 95 -9.73 7.26 2.23
N VAL A 96 -10.35 8.25 2.85
CA VAL A 96 -11.61 8.03 3.59
C VAL A 96 -12.82 8.27 2.69
N LEU A 97 -12.96 9.48 2.12
CA LEU A 97 -14.12 9.77 1.27
C LEU A 97 -14.08 8.98 -0.03
N GLY A 98 -12.89 8.77 -0.62
CA GLY A 98 -12.72 7.90 -1.79
C GLY A 98 -13.16 6.46 -1.50
N THR A 99 -12.75 5.88 -0.36
CA THR A 99 -13.19 4.53 0.05
C THR A 99 -14.68 4.50 0.33
N ARG A 100 -15.24 5.52 0.99
CA ARG A 100 -16.70 5.66 1.19
C ARG A 100 -17.45 5.61 -0.14
N ASN A 101 -17.01 6.36 -1.14
CA ASN A 101 -17.65 6.38 -2.46
C ASN A 101 -17.54 5.01 -3.16
N VAL A 102 -16.39 4.33 -3.04
CA VAL A 102 -16.21 2.97 -3.58
C VAL A 102 -17.15 1.98 -2.89
N VAL A 103 -17.29 2.03 -1.57
CA VAL A 103 -18.25 1.20 -0.81
C VAL A 103 -19.68 1.48 -1.26
N ASN A 104 -20.07 2.76 -1.35
CA ASN A 104 -21.41 3.15 -1.79
C ASN A 104 -21.71 2.69 -3.24
N ALA A 105 -20.76 2.88 -4.16
CA ALA A 105 -20.91 2.42 -5.54
C ALA A 105 -20.97 0.88 -5.62
N SER A 106 -20.23 0.17 -4.77
CA SER A 106 -20.28 -1.28 -4.68
C SER A 106 -21.65 -1.77 -4.19
N LEU A 107 -22.20 -1.17 -3.15
CA LEU A 107 -23.54 -1.49 -2.63
C LEU A 107 -24.63 -1.19 -3.67
N PHE A 108 -24.57 0.01 -4.28
CA PHE A 108 -25.54 0.42 -5.29
C PHE A 108 -25.59 -0.52 -6.51
N ASN A 109 -24.44 -1.04 -6.93
CA ASN A 109 -24.32 -1.94 -8.08
C ASN A 109 -24.40 -3.44 -7.70
N ASN A 110 -24.76 -3.79 -6.46
CA ASN A 110 -24.84 -5.15 -5.95
C ASN A 110 -23.53 -5.94 -6.16
N VAL A 111 -22.38 -5.27 -6.00
CA VAL A 111 -21.07 -5.93 -5.98
C VAL A 111 -21.07 -6.95 -4.85
N ARG A 112 -20.68 -8.19 -5.13
CA ARG A 112 -20.63 -9.22 -4.13
C ARG A 112 -19.47 -9.05 -3.16
N ARG A 113 -18.26 -8.72 -3.67
CA ARG A 113 -17.04 -8.66 -2.84
C ARG A 113 -16.18 -7.45 -3.14
N LEU A 114 -15.74 -6.79 -2.07
CA LEU A 114 -14.73 -5.73 -2.07
C LEU A 114 -13.45 -6.24 -1.40
N VAL A 115 -12.32 -6.22 -2.13
CA VAL A 115 -10.98 -6.42 -1.56
C VAL A 115 -10.34 -5.04 -1.43
N LEU A 116 -10.15 -4.59 -0.20
CA LEU A 116 -9.65 -3.25 0.12
C LEU A 116 -8.17 -3.28 0.47
N THR A 117 -7.36 -2.55 -0.28
CA THR A 117 -5.95 -2.29 0.05
C THR A 117 -5.85 -1.29 1.20
N SER A 118 -5.61 -1.80 2.38
CA SER A 118 -5.29 -1.01 3.57
C SER A 118 -3.77 -0.90 3.76
N SER A 119 -3.27 -0.96 4.98
CA SER A 119 -1.86 -0.91 5.33
C SER A 119 -1.66 -1.40 6.76
N ILE A 120 -0.46 -1.87 7.12
CA ILE A 120 -0.05 -2.02 8.53
C ILE A 120 -0.20 -0.72 9.33
N ALA A 121 -0.25 0.43 8.66
CA ALA A 121 -0.51 1.73 9.27
C ALA A 121 -1.88 1.83 9.96
N ALA A 122 -2.88 1.03 9.52
CA ALA A 122 -4.20 0.94 10.13
C ALA A 122 -4.27 -0.11 11.26
N VAL A 123 -3.27 -0.96 11.37
CA VAL A 123 -3.16 -1.96 12.44
C VAL A 123 -2.54 -1.31 13.67
N GLY A 124 -2.98 -1.70 14.86
CA GLY A 124 -2.37 -1.24 16.10
C GLY A 124 -0.91 -1.67 16.23
N ALA A 125 -0.18 -1.00 17.10
CA ALA A 125 1.20 -1.33 17.42
C ALA A 125 1.35 -1.39 18.93
N PRO A 126 1.63 -2.57 19.54
CA PRO A 126 1.78 -2.72 20.97
C PRO A 126 2.93 -1.86 21.52
N GLU A 127 2.71 -1.24 22.67
CA GLU A 127 3.72 -0.38 23.31
C GLU A 127 4.88 -1.17 23.91
N ASP A 128 4.65 -2.43 24.26
CA ASP A 128 5.66 -3.34 24.82
C ASP A 128 6.66 -3.87 23.77
N GLY A 129 6.51 -3.48 22.52
CA GLY A 129 7.37 -3.90 21.42
C GLY A 129 7.11 -5.32 20.91
N SER A 130 6.04 -5.98 21.37
CA SER A 130 5.62 -7.27 20.81
C SER A 130 5.12 -7.12 19.38
N SER A 131 5.05 -8.25 18.65
CA SER A 131 4.58 -8.25 17.28
C SER A 131 3.08 -7.97 17.22
N ALA A 132 2.69 -6.96 16.43
CA ALA A 132 1.30 -6.66 16.16
C ALA A 132 0.63 -7.76 15.33
N SER A 133 -0.62 -8.05 15.62
CA SER A 133 -1.47 -8.97 14.86
C SER A 133 -2.73 -8.26 14.37
N GLU A 134 -3.53 -8.94 13.59
CA GLU A 134 -4.82 -8.42 13.08
C GLU A 134 -5.79 -8.01 14.20
N SER A 135 -5.65 -8.57 15.40
CA SER A 135 -6.46 -8.23 16.57
C SER A 135 -5.93 -7.06 17.39
N THR A 136 -4.73 -6.55 17.07
CA THR A 136 -4.13 -5.43 17.81
C THR A 136 -4.91 -4.15 17.57
N SER A 137 -5.42 -3.53 18.62
CA SER A 137 -6.22 -2.32 18.55
C SER A 137 -5.40 -1.10 18.10
N PHE A 138 -6.02 -0.26 17.28
CA PHE A 138 -5.43 1.01 16.86
C PHE A 138 -5.21 1.94 18.05
N GLN A 139 -3.99 2.48 18.18
CA GLN A 139 -3.56 3.22 19.37
C GLN A 139 -3.79 4.72 19.24
N GLU A 140 -3.94 5.43 20.37
CA GLU A 140 -4.16 6.87 20.39
C GLU A 140 -3.01 7.67 19.74
N TRP A 141 -1.75 7.23 19.93
CA TRP A 141 -0.60 7.89 19.32
C TRP A 141 -0.61 7.83 17.78
N GLN A 142 -1.22 6.78 17.20
CA GLN A 142 -1.34 6.60 15.75
C GLN A 142 -2.31 7.63 15.15
N ARG A 143 -3.35 8.06 15.88
CA ARG A 143 -4.29 9.12 15.46
C ARG A 143 -3.62 10.46 15.18
N ARG A 144 -2.46 10.70 15.78
CA ARG A 144 -1.69 11.93 15.55
C ARG A 144 -1.00 11.95 14.19
N ASN A 145 -0.89 10.78 13.55
CA ASN A 145 -0.34 10.66 12.20
C ASN A 145 -1.48 10.63 11.18
N GLY A 146 -1.49 11.61 10.26
CA GLY A 146 -2.57 11.78 9.29
C GLY A 146 -2.76 10.57 8.36
N TYR A 147 -1.67 9.91 7.95
CA TYR A 147 -1.75 8.73 7.09
C TYR A 147 -2.31 7.51 7.84
N MET A 148 -1.80 7.25 9.05
CA MET A 148 -2.26 6.12 9.87
C MET A 148 -3.75 6.27 10.20
N GLU A 149 -4.15 7.47 10.63
CA GLU A 149 -5.56 7.79 10.92
C GLU A 149 -6.44 7.61 9.68
N ALA A 150 -6.04 8.17 8.52
CA ALA A 150 -6.82 8.06 7.30
C ALA A 150 -6.98 6.60 6.83
N LYS A 151 -5.95 5.75 6.95
CA LYS A 151 -6.05 4.32 6.63
C LYS A 151 -6.94 3.57 7.60
N HIS A 152 -6.88 3.89 8.90
CA HIS A 152 -7.79 3.31 9.89
C HIS A 152 -9.25 3.70 9.62
N LEU A 153 -9.52 4.97 9.35
CA LEU A 153 -10.88 5.44 9.00
C LEU A 153 -11.39 4.83 7.69
N ALA A 154 -10.51 4.62 6.71
CA ALA A 154 -10.87 3.93 5.47
C ALA A 154 -11.30 2.47 5.72
N GLU A 155 -10.64 1.76 6.64
CA GLU A 155 -11.09 0.42 7.05
C GLU A 155 -12.47 0.46 7.70
N LEU A 156 -12.76 1.47 8.52
CA LEU A 156 -14.09 1.63 9.12
C LEU A 156 -15.19 1.84 8.06
N GLU A 157 -14.88 2.54 6.96
CA GLU A 157 -15.81 2.63 5.82
C GLU A 157 -16.03 1.26 5.14
N GLY A 158 -14.97 0.45 5.00
CA GLY A 158 -15.10 -0.93 4.54
C GLY A 158 -15.99 -1.77 5.45
N LEU A 159 -15.76 -1.69 6.78
CA LEU A 159 -16.57 -2.40 7.79
C LEU A 159 -18.01 -1.89 7.83
N ARG A 160 -18.27 -0.60 7.53
CA ARG A 160 -19.63 -0.09 7.31
C ARG A 160 -20.28 -0.82 6.13
N GLY A 161 -19.58 -0.96 5.00
CA GLY A 161 -20.08 -1.70 3.84
C GLY A 161 -20.41 -3.15 4.18
N LEU A 162 -19.58 -3.79 5.03
CA LEU A 162 -19.85 -5.14 5.55
C LEU A 162 -21.17 -5.18 6.34
N ALA A 163 -21.39 -4.22 7.23
CA ALA A 163 -22.63 -4.14 8.01
C ALA A 163 -23.88 -3.90 7.12
N GLU A 164 -23.70 -3.32 5.93
CA GLU A 164 -24.73 -3.10 4.93
C GLU A 164 -24.87 -4.24 3.90
N GLY A 165 -24.14 -5.35 4.10
CA GLY A 165 -24.30 -6.60 3.30
C GLY A 165 -23.25 -6.83 2.21
N LEU A 166 -22.23 -5.97 2.06
CA LEU A 166 -21.11 -6.17 1.15
C LEU A 166 -20.09 -7.14 1.78
N GLU A 167 -19.65 -8.17 1.06
CA GLU A 167 -18.47 -8.92 1.50
C GLU A 167 -17.22 -8.06 1.41
N VAL A 168 -16.53 -7.84 2.51
CA VAL A 168 -15.31 -7.00 2.56
C VAL A 168 -14.14 -7.77 3.13
N VAL A 169 -13.02 -7.78 2.42
CA VAL A 169 -11.75 -8.36 2.88
C VAL A 169 -10.68 -7.28 2.85
N LEU A 170 -9.94 -7.13 3.96
CA LEU A 170 -8.93 -6.09 4.11
C LEU A 170 -7.53 -6.71 3.92
N VAL A 171 -6.73 -6.12 3.05
CA VAL A 171 -5.32 -6.48 2.85
C VAL A 171 -4.45 -5.38 3.44
N ASN A 172 -3.60 -5.70 4.42
CA ASN A 172 -2.77 -4.76 5.16
C ASN A 172 -1.27 -4.97 4.84
N PRO A 173 -0.78 -4.45 3.70
CA PRO A 173 0.64 -4.58 3.36
C PRO A 173 1.53 -3.81 4.33
N GLY A 174 2.75 -4.34 4.54
CA GLY A 174 3.87 -3.61 5.08
C GLY A 174 4.39 -2.52 4.13
N VAL A 175 5.61 -2.05 4.37
CA VAL A 175 6.30 -1.18 3.41
C VAL A 175 6.56 -1.99 2.14
N VAL A 176 5.86 -1.63 1.06
CA VAL A 176 5.93 -2.34 -0.21
C VAL A 176 7.20 -1.96 -0.95
N ILE A 177 7.98 -2.95 -1.35
CA ILE A 177 9.25 -2.84 -2.07
C ILE A 177 9.27 -3.81 -3.27
N GLY A 178 10.26 -3.66 -4.16
CA GLY A 178 10.37 -4.43 -5.39
C GLY A 178 10.01 -3.61 -6.64
N VAL A 179 10.67 -3.86 -7.74
CA VAL A 179 10.50 -3.10 -8.99
C VAL A 179 9.89 -3.98 -10.07
N ASP A 180 8.88 -3.43 -10.73
CA ASP A 180 8.42 -3.88 -12.03
C ASP A 180 8.94 -2.92 -13.10
N ALA A 181 9.81 -3.40 -13.97
CA ALA A 181 10.42 -2.59 -15.03
C ALA A 181 9.39 -2.01 -16.02
N GLN A 182 8.21 -2.60 -16.10
CA GLN A 182 7.14 -2.16 -17.00
C GLN A 182 6.30 -1.02 -16.41
N ASN A 183 6.38 -0.76 -15.10
CA ASN A 183 5.60 0.28 -14.43
C ASN A 183 6.47 1.30 -13.69
N MET A 184 6.51 2.52 -14.22
CA MET A 184 7.26 3.64 -13.63
C MET A 184 6.79 4.01 -12.21
N ALA A 185 5.57 3.69 -11.80
CA ALA A 185 5.10 3.90 -10.44
C ALA A 185 5.93 3.10 -9.42
N SER A 186 6.50 1.95 -9.80
CA SER A 186 7.40 1.17 -8.95
C SER A 186 8.72 1.90 -8.65
N VAL A 187 9.18 2.76 -9.55
CA VAL A 187 10.45 3.49 -9.43
C VAL A 187 10.34 4.67 -8.46
N SER A 188 9.18 5.31 -8.40
CA SER A 188 8.94 6.52 -7.57
C SER A 188 8.45 6.23 -6.15
N SER A 189 8.26 4.97 -5.80
CA SER A 189 7.79 4.49 -4.48
C SER A 189 8.92 4.46 -3.42
N SER A 190 8.73 3.68 -2.36
CA SER A 190 9.75 3.35 -1.33
C SER A 190 11.08 2.88 -1.95
N ASN A 191 11.03 2.29 -3.15
CA ASN A 191 12.20 1.82 -3.89
C ASN A 191 13.20 2.95 -4.21
N LYS A 192 12.72 4.19 -4.39
CA LYS A 192 13.60 5.36 -4.62
C LYS A 192 14.57 5.57 -3.47
N VAL A 193 14.09 5.42 -2.22
CA VAL A 193 14.92 5.56 -1.02
C VAL A 193 16.00 4.48 -0.99
N LEU A 194 15.61 3.22 -1.24
CA LEU A 194 16.54 2.08 -1.24
C LEU A 194 17.59 2.21 -2.35
N ARG A 195 17.19 2.71 -3.52
CA ARG A 195 18.12 2.99 -4.62
C ARG A 195 19.11 4.11 -4.29
N LEU A 196 18.66 5.18 -3.59
CA LEU A 196 19.55 6.24 -3.13
C LEU A 196 20.56 5.72 -2.09
N ILE A 197 20.18 4.81 -1.21
CA ILE A 197 21.08 4.14 -0.28
C ILE A 197 22.12 3.33 -1.06
N TYR A 198 21.70 2.48 -2.00
CA TYR A 198 22.60 1.67 -2.85
C TYR A 198 23.61 2.52 -3.62
N GLN A 199 23.18 3.68 -4.12
CA GLN A 199 24.03 4.65 -4.82
C GLN A 199 24.98 5.44 -3.91
N GLY A 200 24.91 5.26 -2.59
CA GLY A 200 25.70 6.02 -1.62
C GLY A 200 25.25 7.49 -1.46
N ARG A 201 24.06 7.84 -1.94
CA ARG A 201 23.53 9.22 -1.93
C ARG A 201 22.69 9.52 -0.69
N LEU A 202 22.34 8.52 0.09
CA LEU A 202 21.60 8.65 1.35
C LEU A 202 22.32 7.83 2.44
N PRO A 203 23.23 8.46 3.20
CA PRO A 203 23.99 7.74 4.23
C PRO A 203 23.26 7.66 5.59
N LEU A 204 22.09 8.29 5.71
CA LEU A 204 21.35 8.38 6.96
C LEU A 204 20.18 7.39 6.98
N PHE A 205 19.95 6.74 8.13
CA PHE A 205 18.79 5.86 8.34
C PHE A 205 18.22 6.03 9.74
N PRO A 206 16.91 5.77 9.95
CA PRO A 206 16.26 5.88 11.26
C PRO A 206 16.59 4.70 12.18
N SER A 207 16.33 4.86 13.47
CA SER A 207 16.70 3.91 14.53
C SER A 207 15.75 2.71 14.68
N GLY A 208 14.56 2.78 14.10
CA GLY A 208 13.48 1.80 14.34
C GLY A 208 13.48 0.60 13.39
N SER A 209 12.33 -0.06 13.35
CA SER A 209 12.04 -1.22 12.52
C SER A 209 10.63 -1.18 11.98
N THR A 210 10.36 -1.97 10.92
CA THR A 210 9.02 -2.14 10.36
C THR A 210 8.93 -3.42 9.53
N GLY A 211 7.72 -3.74 9.05
CA GLY A 211 7.47 -4.83 8.13
C GLY A 211 7.66 -4.43 6.67
N PHE A 212 8.36 -5.25 5.89
CA PHE A 212 8.57 -5.09 4.44
C PHE A 212 7.96 -6.25 3.68
N VAL A 213 7.54 -5.99 2.44
CA VAL A 213 6.93 -7.00 1.57
C VAL A 213 7.19 -6.69 0.10
N ASP A 214 7.40 -7.74 -0.70
CA ASP A 214 7.50 -7.63 -2.16
C ASP A 214 6.14 -7.25 -2.76
N VAL A 215 6.13 -6.35 -3.71
CA VAL A 215 4.90 -5.91 -4.40
C VAL A 215 4.15 -7.05 -5.07
N ARG A 216 4.87 -8.08 -5.55
CA ARG A 216 4.29 -9.29 -6.14
C ARG A 216 3.57 -10.14 -5.08
N ASP A 217 4.10 -10.22 -3.85
CA ASP A 217 3.43 -10.90 -2.74
C ASP A 217 2.17 -10.15 -2.31
N VAL A 218 2.18 -8.82 -2.39
CA VAL A 218 0.99 -8.00 -2.16
C VAL A 218 -0.08 -8.30 -3.22
N ALA A 219 0.28 -8.40 -4.49
CA ALA A 219 -0.66 -8.77 -5.54
C ALA A 219 -1.20 -10.20 -5.33
N ASP A 220 -0.33 -11.15 -5.00
CA ASP A 220 -0.70 -12.53 -4.66
C ASP A 220 -1.68 -12.56 -3.48
N ALA A 221 -1.45 -11.70 -2.47
CA ALA A 221 -2.33 -11.57 -1.31
C ALA A 221 -3.72 -11.03 -1.69
N HIS A 222 -3.81 -10.07 -2.61
CA HIS A 222 -5.10 -9.56 -3.09
C HIS A 222 -5.91 -10.66 -3.81
N ILE A 223 -5.27 -11.42 -4.67
CA ILE A 223 -5.92 -12.54 -5.36
C ILE A 223 -6.36 -13.61 -4.35
N ALA A 224 -5.49 -14.01 -3.42
CA ALA A 224 -5.83 -14.97 -2.40
C ALA A 224 -6.94 -14.48 -1.44
N ALA A 225 -6.97 -13.16 -1.11
CA ALA A 225 -8.04 -12.55 -0.35
C ALA A 225 -9.38 -12.57 -1.09
N TRP A 226 -9.36 -12.39 -2.40
CA TRP A 226 -10.55 -12.56 -3.24
C TRP A 226 -11.07 -14.00 -3.26
N GLU A 227 -10.17 -14.98 -3.40
CA GLU A 227 -10.51 -16.40 -3.50
C GLU A 227 -10.94 -17.03 -2.17
N LYS A 228 -10.19 -16.75 -1.10
CA LYS A 228 -10.21 -17.47 0.17
C LYS A 228 -10.48 -16.59 1.39
N GLY A 229 -10.31 -15.27 1.25
CA GLY A 229 -10.42 -14.35 2.37
C GLY A 229 -11.82 -14.39 3.01
N ARG A 230 -11.86 -14.44 4.34
CA ARG A 230 -13.11 -14.36 5.09
C ARG A 230 -13.61 -12.92 5.12
N SER A 231 -14.90 -12.75 4.83
CA SER A 231 -15.53 -11.43 4.89
C SER A 231 -15.48 -10.85 6.31
N GLY A 232 -15.15 -9.57 6.42
CA GLY A 232 -14.94 -8.89 7.69
C GLY A 232 -13.53 -8.99 8.25
N GLU A 233 -12.67 -9.85 7.70
CA GLU A 233 -11.32 -10.06 8.21
C GLU A 233 -10.29 -9.20 7.50
N ARG A 234 -9.23 -8.86 8.27
CA ARG A 234 -8.01 -8.23 7.74
C ARG A 234 -6.88 -9.25 7.72
N TYR A 235 -5.96 -9.06 6.78
CA TYR A 235 -4.79 -9.91 6.61
C TYR A 235 -3.53 -9.05 6.54
N ILE A 236 -2.65 -9.18 7.53
CA ILE A 236 -1.34 -8.54 7.52
C ILE A 236 -0.45 -9.24 6.49
N VAL A 237 0.06 -8.45 5.55
CA VAL A 237 0.89 -8.94 4.44
C VAL A 237 2.30 -8.35 4.60
N VAL A 238 3.12 -9.05 5.39
CA VAL A 238 4.50 -8.69 5.73
C VAL A 238 5.38 -9.90 5.48
N GLY A 239 6.35 -9.78 4.58
CA GLY A 239 7.32 -10.85 4.32
C GLY A 239 8.45 -10.88 5.33
N HIS A 240 8.94 -9.70 5.71
CA HIS A 240 10.12 -9.56 6.58
C HIS A 240 9.95 -8.40 7.55
N ASN A 241 10.16 -8.65 8.85
CA ASN A 241 10.33 -7.60 9.85
C ASN A 241 11.81 -7.29 9.98
N LEU A 242 12.21 -6.04 9.72
CA LEU A 242 13.61 -5.62 9.72
C LEU A 242 13.78 -4.28 10.40
N SER A 243 14.89 -4.10 11.11
CA SER A 243 15.39 -2.78 11.44
C SER A 243 15.88 -2.07 10.16
N PHE A 244 15.83 -0.74 10.15
CA PHE A 244 16.40 0.00 9.02
C PHE A 244 17.92 -0.22 8.90
N GLN A 245 18.60 -0.49 10.03
CA GLN A 245 20.02 -0.84 10.03
C GLN A 245 20.28 -2.17 9.28
N GLU A 246 19.48 -3.20 9.54
CA GLU A 246 19.60 -4.49 8.83
C GLU A 246 19.30 -4.33 7.35
N LEU A 247 18.27 -3.54 6.99
CA LEU A 247 17.93 -3.27 5.59
C LEU A 247 19.08 -2.59 4.86
N VAL A 248 19.67 -1.54 5.45
CA VAL A 248 20.84 -0.83 4.90
C VAL A 248 22.04 -1.77 4.76
N SER A 249 22.30 -2.60 5.76
CA SER A 249 23.39 -3.60 5.72
C SER A 249 23.22 -4.59 4.57
N ARG A 250 21.98 -5.08 4.34
CA ARG A 250 21.68 -5.98 3.22
C ARG A 250 21.86 -5.29 1.87
N ILE A 251 21.44 -4.03 1.72
CA ILE A 251 21.66 -3.25 0.49
C ILE A 251 23.15 -3.05 0.24
N LYS A 252 23.92 -2.76 1.28
CA LYS A 252 25.37 -2.58 1.20
C LYS A 252 26.10 -3.85 0.72
N SER A 253 25.56 -5.03 0.99
CA SER A 253 26.17 -6.31 0.60
C SER A 253 26.02 -6.66 -0.89
N PHE A 254 25.24 -5.92 -1.68
CA PHE A 254 25.12 -6.15 -3.11
C PHE A 254 26.37 -5.64 -3.86
N GLU A 255 26.79 -6.40 -4.85
CA GLU A 255 27.85 -6.00 -5.77
C GLU A 255 27.50 -4.68 -6.48
N GLY A 256 28.49 -3.82 -6.65
CA GLY A 256 28.28 -2.49 -7.23
C GLY A 256 27.66 -1.45 -6.27
N SER A 257 27.37 -1.83 -5.02
CA SER A 257 26.90 -0.87 -4.03
C SER A 257 27.95 0.20 -3.76
N ARG A 258 27.54 1.45 -3.86
CA ARG A 258 28.35 2.64 -3.50
C ARG A 258 28.06 3.10 -2.08
N THR A 259 27.31 2.34 -1.29
CA THR A 259 27.00 2.66 0.10
C THR A 259 28.29 2.67 0.94
N GLY A 260 28.74 3.87 1.31
CA GLY A 260 29.90 4.09 2.18
C GLY A 260 29.56 3.89 3.67
N GLN A 261 30.10 4.78 4.51
CA GLN A 261 29.70 4.84 5.92
C GLN A 261 28.25 5.31 6.01
N THR A 262 27.47 4.64 6.85
CA THR A 262 26.07 4.98 7.10
C THR A 262 25.87 5.26 8.58
N PHE A 263 25.06 6.25 8.89
CA PHE A 263 24.87 6.76 10.24
C PHE A 263 23.40 6.65 10.63
N MET A 264 23.16 6.12 11.81
CA MET A 264 21.83 6.17 12.42
C MET A 264 21.55 7.60 12.88
N VAL A 265 20.39 8.12 12.51
CA VAL A 265 19.94 9.45 12.94
C VAL A 265 19.46 9.37 14.38
N PRO A 266 20.09 10.06 15.34
CA PRO A 266 19.55 10.17 16.70
C PRO A 266 18.19 10.86 16.69
N ASP A 267 17.26 10.40 17.54
CA ASP A 267 15.86 10.87 17.56
C ASP A 267 15.72 12.40 17.71
N GLY A 268 16.60 13.04 18.48
CA GLY A 268 16.61 14.50 18.66
C GLY A 268 16.99 15.27 17.36
N LEU A 269 18.03 14.83 16.66
CA LEU A 269 18.47 15.46 15.40
C LEU A 269 17.50 15.18 14.25
N GLY A 270 16.86 14.03 14.26
CA GLY A 270 15.81 13.69 13.30
C GLY A 270 14.67 14.71 13.29
N SER A 271 14.29 15.23 14.43
CA SER A 271 13.22 16.23 14.56
C SER A 271 13.53 17.54 13.83
N LEU A 272 14.80 18.00 13.84
CA LEU A 272 15.23 19.20 13.08
C LEU A 272 15.16 18.95 11.55
N ALA A 273 15.60 17.79 11.09
CA ALA A 273 15.48 17.42 9.68
C ALA A 273 14.00 17.31 9.24
N GLY A 274 13.13 16.80 10.12
CA GLY A 274 11.68 16.73 9.90
C GLY A 274 11.03 18.10 9.73
N LEU A 275 11.41 19.09 10.55
CA LEU A 275 10.95 20.47 10.40
C LEU A 275 11.36 21.06 9.04
N GLY A 276 12.61 20.86 8.63
CA GLY A 276 13.08 21.28 7.31
C GLY A 276 12.29 20.67 6.17
N GLY A 277 11.96 19.38 6.25
CA GLY A 277 11.13 18.68 5.27
C GLY A 277 9.68 19.18 5.23
N GLU A 278 9.08 19.53 6.37
CA GLU A 278 7.75 20.15 6.42
C GLU A 278 7.75 21.55 5.79
N CYS A 279 8.73 22.39 6.12
CA CYS A 279 8.89 23.72 5.49
C CYS A 279 9.04 23.59 3.97
N TRP A 280 9.86 22.66 3.49
CA TRP A 280 10.00 22.40 2.06
C TRP A 280 8.68 21.93 1.42
N SER A 281 7.95 21.03 2.07
CA SER A 281 6.66 20.56 1.58
C SER A 281 5.61 21.67 1.47
N MET A 282 5.59 22.60 2.43
CA MET A 282 4.72 23.78 2.40
C MET A 282 5.05 24.71 1.23
N LEU A 283 6.33 24.95 0.99
CA LEU A 283 6.79 25.85 -0.07
C LEU A 283 6.64 25.24 -1.48
N SER A 284 6.90 23.94 -1.62
CA SER A 284 6.87 23.24 -2.91
C SER A 284 5.50 22.66 -3.26
N ASN A 285 4.54 22.68 -2.34
CA ASN A 285 3.24 22.00 -2.44
C ASN A 285 3.38 20.51 -2.87
N SER A 286 4.46 19.88 -2.45
CA SER A 286 4.79 18.48 -2.77
C SER A 286 5.07 17.69 -1.49
N PRO A 287 4.63 16.42 -1.39
CA PRO A 287 4.90 15.62 -0.20
C PRO A 287 6.40 15.40 -0.03
N SER A 288 6.91 15.68 1.17
CA SER A 288 8.28 15.36 1.53
C SER A 288 8.37 13.95 2.11
N PHE A 289 9.41 13.19 1.75
CA PHE A 289 9.71 11.91 2.37
C PHE A 289 10.21 12.05 3.83
N ILE A 290 10.75 13.22 4.17
CA ILE A 290 11.26 13.54 5.50
C ILE A 290 10.30 14.55 6.12
N SER A 291 9.60 14.16 7.18
CA SER A 291 8.72 15.01 7.98
C SER A 291 8.84 14.62 9.44
N LEU A 292 8.33 15.44 10.34
CA LEU A 292 8.29 15.12 11.76
C LEU A 292 7.53 13.81 12.01
N GLU A 293 6.44 13.59 11.28
CA GLU A 293 5.63 12.38 11.43
C GLU A 293 6.36 11.14 10.91
N SER A 294 7.04 11.23 9.74
CA SER A 294 7.79 10.10 9.20
C SER A 294 8.97 9.70 10.11
N ILE A 295 9.66 10.67 10.69
CA ILE A 295 10.78 10.42 11.60
C ILE A 295 10.28 9.76 12.89
N ARG A 296 9.22 10.27 13.51
CA ARG A 296 8.64 9.69 14.73
C ARG A 296 8.19 8.24 14.56
N ILE A 297 7.64 7.89 13.40
CA ILE A 297 7.23 6.51 13.11
C ILE A 297 8.45 5.65 12.86
N SER A 298 9.38 6.12 12.03
CA SER A 298 10.56 5.33 11.64
C SER A 298 11.56 5.12 12.79
N SER A 299 11.45 5.88 13.88
CA SER A 299 12.22 5.63 15.11
C SER A 299 11.60 4.57 16.02
N ARG A 300 10.35 4.14 15.77
CA ARG A 300 9.70 3.09 16.56
C ARG A 300 10.15 1.70 16.11
N LYS A 301 10.26 0.78 17.06
CA LYS A 301 10.51 -0.63 16.78
C LYS A 301 9.16 -1.33 16.58
N LEU A 302 8.78 -1.51 15.33
CA LEU A 302 7.52 -2.13 14.95
C LEU A 302 7.79 -3.48 14.30
N ALA A 303 6.98 -4.48 14.66
CA ALA A 303 6.97 -5.80 14.04
C ALA A 303 5.54 -6.27 13.87
N TYR A 304 5.29 -7.11 12.87
CA TYR A 304 3.95 -7.56 12.49
C TYR A 304 3.94 -9.06 12.23
N SER A 305 2.93 -9.75 12.76
CA SER A 305 2.71 -11.16 12.50
C SER A 305 1.98 -11.34 11.16
N ASN A 306 2.49 -12.21 10.31
CA ASN A 306 1.85 -12.58 9.05
C ASN A 306 1.18 -13.98 9.11
N MET A 307 1.03 -14.52 10.31
CA MET A 307 0.55 -15.90 10.50
C MET A 307 -0.81 -16.14 9.85
N ARG A 308 -1.74 -15.19 9.97
CA ARG A 308 -3.09 -15.33 9.39
C ARG A 308 -3.02 -15.41 7.86
N SER A 309 -2.25 -14.55 7.20
CA SER A 309 -2.11 -14.56 5.75
C SER A 309 -1.43 -15.84 5.23
N VAL A 310 -0.48 -16.39 5.98
CA VAL A 310 0.16 -17.68 5.66
C VAL A 310 -0.83 -18.84 5.83
N GLN A 311 -1.57 -18.89 6.93
CA GLN A 311 -2.43 -20.01 7.26
C GLN A 311 -3.74 -20.02 6.45
N GLU A 312 -4.43 -18.89 6.36
CA GLU A 312 -5.73 -18.79 5.74
C GLU A 312 -5.69 -18.49 4.24
N LEU A 313 -4.73 -17.65 3.78
CA LEU A 313 -4.58 -17.33 2.37
C LEU A 313 -3.53 -18.21 1.67
N SER A 314 -2.80 -19.06 2.42
CA SER A 314 -1.72 -19.91 1.91
C SER A 314 -0.60 -19.12 1.23
N LEU A 315 -0.32 -17.91 1.72
CA LEU A 315 0.74 -17.06 1.14
C LEU A 315 2.13 -17.61 1.44
N ARG A 316 2.99 -17.51 0.44
CA ARG A 316 4.43 -17.76 0.55
C ARG A 316 5.15 -16.49 0.13
N TYR A 317 5.93 -15.93 1.04
CA TYR A 317 6.65 -14.69 0.81
C TYR A 317 7.99 -14.95 0.11
N ARG A 318 8.30 -14.09 -0.85
CA ARG A 318 9.57 -14.11 -1.59
C ARG A 318 10.74 -13.79 -0.70
N ASP A 319 11.92 -14.32 -1.07
CA ASP A 319 13.16 -14.00 -0.38
C ASP A 319 13.50 -12.50 -0.53
N LEU A 320 13.90 -11.87 0.58
CA LEU A 320 14.22 -10.46 0.61
C LEU A 320 15.34 -10.07 -0.35
N ARG A 321 16.35 -10.96 -0.53
CA ARG A 321 17.48 -10.69 -1.42
C ARG A 321 17.02 -10.63 -2.87
N GLU A 322 16.09 -11.48 -3.28
CA GLU A 322 15.47 -11.43 -4.60
C GLU A 322 14.74 -10.10 -4.81
N THR A 323 13.92 -9.70 -3.83
CA THR A 323 13.19 -8.42 -3.87
C THR A 323 14.14 -7.23 -3.95
N LEU A 324 15.18 -7.18 -3.10
CA LEU A 324 16.15 -6.08 -3.11
C LEU A 324 16.97 -6.05 -4.41
N LYS A 325 17.29 -7.20 -4.98
CA LYS A 325 17.98 -7.29 -6.27
C LYS A 325 17.20 -6.56 -7.37
N SER A 326 15.89 -6.74 -7.44
CA SER A 326 15.05 -6.05 -8.44
C SER A 326 15.09 -4.53 -8.35
N ILE A 327 15.49 -3.98 -7.20
CA ILE A 327 15.55 -2.52 -6.97
C ILE A 327 16.90 -1.94 -7.39
N VAL A 328 17.99 -2.70 -7.20
CA VAL A 328 19.36 -2.21 -7.35
C VAL A 328 19.98 -2.54 -8.72
N THR A 329 19.42 -3.52 -9.42
CA THR A 329 19.76 -3.85 -10.81
C THR A 329 18.86 -3.11 -11.78
#